data_d64062590f3fbaf47b973bd729678791
#
_entry.id   d64062590f3fbaf47b973bd729678791
#
_cell.length_a   1.000
_cell.length_b   1.000
_cell.length_c   1.000
_cell.angle_alpha   90.00
_cell.angle_beta   90.00
_cell.angle_gamma   90.00
#
_symmetry.space_group_name_H-M   'P 1'
#
loop_
_entity.id
_entity.type
_entity.pdbx_description
1 polymer ?
#
loop_
_entity_poly.entity_id
_entity_poly.type
_entity_poly.pdbx_seq_one_letter_code
_entity_poly.pdbx_strand_id
1 'polypeptide(L)'
;MINVKLIGKKGSRACKEIRSGAKILSYKGESKTETNALINYGLPKPNLDAFFRKFPSARKLPIINRHVGHSKYSVCLRADKNKIPVPKSKLSLDKKDDISEWIEKRINSIGGKGICLARGKKLISGKYYQKFIDKRKYELRIHAFMWIPKEQWRVQKRLGAANEIAWNYKNGGHFVSVYNPKSYKTFIQAMDISEEILKMLGMSFGAVDFLVDRSNNVYFIEINSAPGFTELSKPIYVDAFLKLKSLSHKELLKFAK
;
A
#
# COMPACT_ATOMS: atom_id res chain seq x y z
N MET A 1 -0.24 0.96 28.60
CA MET A 1 -0.76 0.66 27.23
C MET A 1 -1.16 1.98 26.59
N ILE A 2 -0.64 2.30 25.42
CA ILE A 2 -0.96 3.57 24.75
C ILE A 2 -2.36 3.56 24.15
N ASN A 3 -3.01 4.73 24.19
CA ASN A 3 -4.34 4.92 23.65
C ASN A 3 -4.24 5.53 22.25
N VAL A 4 -4.36 4.69 21.23
CA VAL A 4 -4.42 5.11 19.83
C VAL A 4 -5.85 5.09 19.31
N LYS A 5 -6.18 6.02 18.43
CA LYS A 5 -7.51 6.09 17.80
C LYS A 5 -7.37 5.98 16.28
N LEU A 6 -8.36 5.35 15.67
CA LEU A 6 -8.40 5.12 14.23
C LEU A 6 -9.16 6.23 13.52
N ILE A 7 -8.60 6.75 12.45
CA ILE A 7 -9.28 7.57 11.45
C ILE A 7 -9.23 6.88 10.09
N GLY A 8 -10.37 6.79 9.41
CA GLY A 8 -10.48 6.07 8.14
C GLY A 8 -11.82 6.30 7.47
N LYS A 9 -12.00 5.75 6.28
CA LYS A 9 -13.23 5.91 5.50
C LYS A 9 -14.43 5.34 6.26
N LYS A 10 -15.49 6.15 6.41
CA LYS A 10 -16.77 5.71 7.00
C LYS A 10 -17.29 4.47 6.25
N GLY A 11 -17.74 3.46 7.00
CA GLY A 11 -18.27 2.21 6.41
C GLY A 11 -17.21 1.20 5.95
N SER A 12 -15.91 1.52 6.02
CA SER A 12 -14.85 0.58 5.65
C SER A 12 -14.90 -0.70 6.49
N ARG A 13 -15.02 -1.87 5.81
CA ARG A 13 -14.97 -3.19 6.46
C ARG A 13 -13.66 -3.37 7.23
N ALA A 14 -12.51 -3.01 6.62
CA ALA A 14 -11.21 -3.10 7.27
C ALA A 14 -11.13 -2.27 8.57
N CYS A 15 -11.67 -1.03 8.56
CA CYS A 15 -11.74 -0.23 9.78
C CYS A 15 -12.63 -0.86 10.87
N LYS A 16 -13.72 -1.55 10.48
CA LYS A 16 -14.57 -2.28 11.44
C LYS A 16 -13.80 -3.44 12.08
N GLU A 17 -13.08 -4.20 11.26
CA GLU A 17 -12.27 -5.34 11.72
C GLU A 17 -11.11 -4.92 12.64
N ILE A 18 -10.44 -3.79 12.35
CA ILE A 18 -9.41 -3.24 13.23
C ILE A 18 -10.01 -2.84 14.57
N ARG A 19 -11.20 -2.20 14.56
CA ARG A 19 -11.88 -1.79 15.80
C ARG A 19 -12.24 -2.97 16.67
N SER A 20 -12.82 -4.01 16.10
CA SER A 20 -13.23 -5.20 16.85
C SER A 20 -12.03 -6.04 17.29
N GLY A 21 -11.12 -6.38 16.39
CA GLY A 21 -10.00 -7.28 16.65
C GLY A 21 -8.91 -6.65 17.50
N ALA A 22 -8.42 -5.46 17.12
CA ALA A 22 -7.36 -4.77 17.86
C ALA A 22 -7.89 -3.84 18.97
N LYS A 23 -9.22 -3.73 19.14
CA LYS A 23 -9.85 -2.84 20.13
C LYS A 23 -9.35 -1.39 20.02
N ILE A 24 -9.20 -0.88 18.78
CA ILE A 24 -8.80 0.49 18.47
C ILE A 24 -10.04 1.27 18.03
N LEU A 25 -10.54 2.13 18.89
CA LEU A 25 -11.76 2.89 18.63
C LEU A 25 -11.53 3.99 17.58
N SER A 26 -12.60 4.37 16.88
CA SER A 26 -12.56 5.56 16.02
C SER A 26 -12.42 6.83 16.86
N TYR A 27 -11.65 7.81 16.34
CA TYR A 27 -11.62 9.13 16.93
C TYR A 27 -12.96 9.86 16.72
N LYS A 28 -13.55 10.36 17.78
CA LYS A 28 -14.86 11.06 17.78
C LYS A 28 -14.81 12.45 18.41
N GLY A 29 -13.63 13.00 18.61
CA GLY A 29 -13.40 14.23 19.36
C GLY A 29 -12.75 13.96 20.71
N GLU A 30 -12.76 14.94 21.60
CA GLU A 30 -12.21 14.81 22.93
C GLU A 30 -12.93 13.69 23.69
N SER A 31 -12.17 12.81 24.27
CA SER A 31 -12.67 11.70 25.07
C SER A 31 -12.13 11.85 26.48
N LYS A 32 -12.82 11.25 27.50
CA LYS A 32 -12.35 11.21 28.88
C LYS A 32 -10.96 10.57 29.05
N THR A 33 -10.51 9.80 28.03
CA THR A 33 -9.19 9.18 28.00
C THR A 33 -8.31 9.91 27.00
N GLU A 34 -7.13 10.34 27.45
CA GLU A 34 -6.14 10.98 26.59
C GLU A 34 -5.81 10.12 25.37
N THR A 35 -5.82 10.73 24.19
CA THR A 35 -5.42 10.07 22.93
C THR A 35 -3.95 10.36 22.68
N ASN A 36 -3.12 9.32 22.64
CA ASN A 36 -1.67 9.47 22.43
C ASN A 36 -1.31 9.66 20.96
N ALA A 37 -2.03 9.01 20.03
CA ALA A 37 -1.83 9.19 18.59
C ALA A 37 -3.05 8.76 17.77
N LEU A 38 -3.05 9.19 16.51
CA LEU A 38 -4.03 8.78 15.51
C LEU A 38 -3.37 7.81 14.50
N ILE A 39 -4.16 6.87 14.01
CA ILE A 39 -3.80 5.99 12.90
C ILE A 39 -4.63 6.41 11.70
N ASN A 40 -3.99 6.94 10.66
CA ASN A 40 -4.67 7.24 9.40
C ASN A 40 -4.71 5.99 8.52
N TYR A 41 -5.89 5.37 8.43
CA TYR A 41 -6.13 4.22 7.56
C TYR A 41 -6.74 4.68 6.22
N GLY A 42 -5.87 5.27 5.38
CA GLY A 42 -6.17 5.58 3.99
C GLY A 42 -6.98 6.83 3.70
N LEU A 43 -7.08 7.79 4.62
CA LEU A 43 -7.66 9.10 4.29
C LEU A 43 -6.62 9.96 3.55
N PRO A 44 -6.84 10.30 2.27
CA PRO A 44 -5.97 11.21 1.54
C PRO A 44 -6.08 12.64 2.11
N LYS A 45 -5.13 13.50 1.75
CA LYS A 45 -5.01 14.86 2.30
C LYS A 45 -6.34 15.64 2.34
N PRO A 46 -7.18 15.74 1.29
CA PRO A 46 -8.43 16.49 1.35
C PRO A 46 -9.40 15.97 2.42
N ASN A 47 -9.48 14.65 2.59
CA ASN A 47 -10.35 14.03 3.59
C ASN A 47 -9.78 14.19 5.00
N LEU A 48 -8.45 14.16 5.16
CA LEU A 48 -7.78 14.42 6.42
C LEU A 48 -7.95 15.89 6.84
N ASP A 49 -7.86 16.83 5.90
CA ASP A 49 -8.11 18.24 6.15
C ASP A 49 -9.58 18.49 6.57
N ALA A 50 -10.54 17.81 5.94
CA ALA A 50 -11.95 17.85 6.34
C ALA A 50 -12.17 17.28 7.75
N PHE A 51 -11.46 16.19 8.08
CA PHE A 51 -11.46 15.64 9.43
C PHE A 51 -10.93 16.65 10.46
N PHE A 52 -9.84 17.35 10.17
CA PHE A 52 -9.28 18.38 11.07
C PHE A 52 -10.14 19.65 11.18
N ARG A 53 -10.93 19.98 10.15
CA ARG A 53 -11.93 21.06 10.32
C ARG A 53 -13.01 20.68 11.32
N LYS A 54 -13.40 19.40 11.32
CA LYS A 54 -14.40 18.88 12.28
C LYS A 54 -13.83 18.70 13.69
N PHE A 55 -12.55 18.35 13.81
CA PHE A 55 -11.87 18.07 15.06
C PHE A 55 -10.53 18.82 15.13
N PRO A 56 -10.53 20.14 15.40
CA PRO A 56 -9.31 20.96 15.37
C PRO A 56 -8.22 20.50 16.34
N SER A 57 -8.59 20.04 17.55
CA SER A 57 -7.67 19.52 18.55
C SER A 57 -6.85 18.31 18.07
N ALA A 58 -7.42 17.52 17.16
CA ALA A 58 -6.75 16.36 16.59
C ALA A 58 -5.52 16.70 15.72
N ARG A 59 -5.35 17.95 15.26
CA ARG A 59 -4.17 18.40 14.52
C ARG A 59 -2.88 18.31 15.33
N LYS A 60 -2.98 18.48 16.64
CA LYS A 60 -1.85 18.46 17.57
C LYS A 60 -1.37 17.05 17.89
N LEU A 61 -2.17 16.05 17.57
CA LEU A 61 -1.82 14.65 17.85
C LEU A 61 -0.83 14.10 16.82
N PRO A 62 0.13 13.27 17.24
CA PRO A 62 0.96 12.48 16.35
C PRO A 62 0.08 11.58 15.46
N ILE A 63 0.41 11.44 14.19
CA ILE A 63 -0.40 10.65 13.24
C ILE A 63 0.47 9.64 12.49
N ILE A 64 0.18 8.37 12.68
CA ILE A 64 0.75 7.28 11.91
C ILE A 64 0.12 7.30 10.50
N ASN A 65 0.95 7.25 9.46
CA ASN A 65 0.53 7.41 8.06
C ASN A 65 -0.19 8.76 7.81
N ARG A 66 0.35 9.87 8.31
CA ARG A 66 -0.20 11.21 8.03
C ARG A 66 -0.32 11.48 6.53
N HIS A 67 0.69 11.11 5.76
CA HIS A 67 0.76 11.36 4.32
C HIS A 67 0.46 10.08 3.53
N VAL A 68 -0.77 9.99 3.04
CA VAL A 68 -1.24 8.90 2.17
C VAL A 68 -2.01 9.46 0.97
N GLY A 69 -2.38 8.61 0.02
CA GLY A 69 -3.15 9.02 -1.16
C GLY A 69 -2.27 9.59 -2.28
N HIS A 70 -1.01 9.17 -2.33
CA HIS A 70 -0.14 9.48 -3.47
C HIS A 70 -0.69 8.90 -4.76
N SER A 71 -0.60 9.64 -5.87
CA SER A 71 -0.98 9.11 -7.17
C SER A 71 -0.03 7.97 -7.58
N LYS A 72 -0.56 6.94 -8.22
CA LYS A 72 0.24 5.77 -8.66
C LYS A 72 1.41 6.20 -9.55
N TYR A 73 1.16 7.12 -10.47
CA TYR A 73 2.19 7.64 -11.36
C TYR A 73 3.31 8.36 -10.61
N SER A 74 2.97 9.28 -9.68
CA SER A 74 3.97 10.00 -8.91
C SER A 74 4.82 9.09 -8.01
N VAL A 75 4.23 8.02 -7.48
CA VAL A 75 4.97 7.03 -6.70
C VAL A 75 5.94 6.25 -7.59
N CYS A 76 5.52 5.83 -8.80
CA CYS A 76 6.41 5.16 -9.76
C CYS A 76 7.61 6.07 -10.14
N LEU A 77 7.37 7.35 -10.44
CA LEU A 77 8.45 8.29 -10.75
C LEU A 77 9.42 8.51 -9.58
N ARG A 78 8.89 8.62 -8.36
CA ARG A 78 9.75 8.74 -7.17
C ARG A 78 10.57 7.48 -6.92
N ALA A 79 9.97 6.30 -7.12
CA ALA A 79 10.65 5.03 -7.00
C ALA A 79 11.80 4.92 -8.01
N ASP A 80 11.54 5.23 -9.28
CA ASP A 80 12.53 5.24 -10.36
C ASP A 80 13.70 6.21 -10.05
N LYS A 81 13.38 7.44 -9.61
CA LYS A 81 14.39 8.42 -9.18
C LYS A 81 15.27 7.92 -8.02
N ASN A 82 14.73 7.10 -7.14
CA ASN A 82 15.45 6.48 -6.03
C ASN A 82 16.07 5.12 -6.41
N LYS A 83 16.15 4.79 -7.70
CA LYS A 83 16.73 3.53 -8.22
C LYS A 83 16.02 2.27 -7.72
N ILE A 84 14.79 2.38 -7.28
CA ILE A 84 13.94 1.24 -6.92
C ILE A 84 13.44 0.62 -8.22
N PRO A 85 13.59 -0.70 -8.43
CA PRO A 85 13.11 -1.36 -9.63
C PRO A 85 11.59 -1.18 -9.81
N VAL A 86 11.19 -0.50 -10.87
CA VAL A 86 9.80 -0.21 -11.23
C VAL A 86 9.64 -0.26 -12.75
N PRO A 87 8.53 -0.79 -13.30
CA PRO A 87 8.32 -0.74 -14.74
C PRO A 87 8.26 0.71 -15.21
N LYS A 88 9.01 1.03 -16.27
CA LYS A 88 9.10 2.39 -16.83
C LYS A 88 7.71 2.99 -17.05
N SER A 89 7.52 4.24 -16.61
CA SER A 89 6.22 4.91 -16.64
C SER A 89 6.31 6.28 -17.32
N LYS A 90 5.35 6.62 -18.18
CA LYS A 90 5.28 7.86 -18.97
C LYS A 90 3.84 8.38 -19.01
N LEU A 91 3.66 9.70 -19.17
CA LEU A 91 2.34 10.30 -19.44
C LEU A 91 1.94 10.20 -20.91
N SER A 92 2.91 10.20 -21.83
CA SER A 92 2.74 9.98 -23.26
C SER A 92 3.88 9.11 -23.76
N LEU A 93 3.67 8.40 -24.85
CA LEU A 93 4.70 7.58 -25.50
C LEU A 93 5.35 8.38 -26.64
N ASP A 94 6.65 8.18 -26.81
CA ASP A 94 7.42 8.77 -27.90
C ASP A 94 7.13 8.03 -29.24
N LYS A 95 7.47 8.63 -30.36
CA LYS A 95 7.32 7.99 -31.68
C LYS A 95 8.03 6.65 -31.77
N LYS A 96 9.20 6.50 -31.11
CA LYS A 96 10.03 5.29 -31.07
C LYS A 96 9.53 4.20 -30.12
N ASP A 97 8.60 4.51 -29.21
CA ASP A 97 8.06 3.48 -28.30
C ASP A 97 7.16 2.52 -29.12
N ASP A 98 7.38 1.22 -28.98
CA ASP A 98 6.45 0.22 -29.49
C ASP A 98 5.25 0.14 -28.53
N ILE A 99 4.08 0.51 -29.05
CA ILE A 99 2.83 0.57 -28.27
C ILE A 99 2.44 -0.78 -27.68
N SER A 100 2.75 -1.88 -28.34
CA SER A 100 2.43 -3.24 -27.90
C SER A 100 3.09 -3.62 -26.58
N GLU A 101 4.18 -2.94 -26.23
CA GLU A 101 4.92 -3.16 -24.99
C GLU A 101 4.43 -2.32 -23.81
N TRP A 102 3.31 -1.60 -23.96
CA TRP A 102 2.81 -0.69 -22.92
C TRP A 102 1.38 -1.00 -22.54
N ILE A 103 1.07 -0.73 -21.28
CA ILE A 103 -0.30 -0.76 -20.75
C ILE A 103 -0.72 0.65 -20.33
N GLU A 104 -2.01 0.95 -20.51
CA GLU A 104 -2.64 2.13 -19.94
C GLU A 104 -3.13 1.83 -18.53
N LYS A 105 -2.90 2.77 -17.62
CA LYS A 105 -3.37 2.69 -16.23
C LYS A 105 -3.99 4.02 -15.82
N ARG A 106 -5.03 3.98 -15.00
CA ARG A 106 -5.58 5.20 -14.37
C ARG A 106 -4.69 5.64 -13.22
N ILE A 107 -4.42 6.94 -13.12
CA ILE A 107 -3.63 7.55 -12.03
C ILE A 107 -4.27 7.26 -10.67
N ASN A 108 -5.61 7.38 -10.59
CA ASN A 108 -6.39 7.15 -9.39
C ASN A 108 -7.39 6.00 -9.63
N SER A 109 -6.99 4.76 -9.40
CA SER A 109 -7.86 3.59 -9.54
C SER A 109 -7.61 2.59 -8.42
N ILE A 110 -8.63 1.80 -8.11
CA ILE A 110 -8.60 0.74 -7.11
C ILE A 110 -8.92 -0.59 -7.80
N GLY A 111 -8.23 -1.66 -7.41
CA GLY A 111 -8.54 -3.03 -7.83
C GLY A 111 -8.31 -3.30 -9.32
N GLY A 112 -7.28 -2.71 -9.93
CA GLY A 112 -6.91 -2.98 -11.33
C GLY A 112 -7.89 -2.44 -12.39
N LYS A 113 -8.88 -1.63 -11.99
CA LYS A 113 -9.86 -1.06 -12.93
C LYS A 113 -9.18 -0.14 -13.94
N GLY A 114 -9.47 -0.36 -15.24
CA GLY A 114 -8.97 0.48 -16.33
C GLY A 114 -7.50 0.21 -16.68
N ILE A 115 -7.00 -0.99 -16.42
CA ILE A 115 -5.74 -1.47 -16.98
C ILE A 115 -6.06 -2.21 -18.28
N CYS A 116 -5.44 -1.77 -19.38
CA CYS A 116 -5.54 -2.41 -20.69
C CYS A 116 -4.25 -2.19 -21.48
N LEU A 117 -4.07 -2.91 -22.59
CA LEU A 117 -3.00 -2.62 -23.56
C LEU A 117 -3.15 -1.18 -24.05
N ALA A 118 -2.03 -0.53 -24.31
CA ALA A 118 -2.03 0.83 -24.83
C ALA A 118 -2.68 0.88 -26.22
N ARG A 119 -3.56 1.88 -26.44
CA ARG A 119 -4.32 2.05 -27.68
C ARG A 119 -3.83 3.22 -28.52
N GLY A 120 -2.90 4.00 -27.99
CA GLY A 120 -2.33 5.17 -28.63
C GLY A 120 -1.13 5.70 -27.86
N LYS A 121 -0.48 6.74 -28.37
CA LYS A 121 0.73 7.31 -27.75
C LYS A 121 0.49 8.65 -27.08
N LYS A 122 -0.67 9.26 -27.28
CA LYS A 122 -0.99 10.60 -26.80
C LYS A 122 -1.28 10.61 -25.28
N LEU A 123 -1.01 11.73 -24.65
CA LEU A 123 -1.44 12.02 -23.29
C LEU A 123 -2.97 11.85 -23.16
N ILE A 124 -3.40 11.06 -22.17
CA ILE A 124 -4.82 10.87 -21.83
C ILE A 124 -5.03 11.38 -20.41
N SER A 125 -5.95 12.34 -20.22
CA SER A 125 -6.24 12.90 -18.88
C SER A 125 -6.58 11.79 -17.88
N GLY A 126 -5.97 11.84 -16.69
CA GLY A 126 -6.18 10.88 -15.61
C GLY A 126 -5.58 9.49 -15.85
N LYS A 127 -4.79 9.30 -16.91
CA LYS A 127 -4.09 8.04 -17.22
C LYS A 127 -2.58 8.25 -17.34
N TYR A 128 -1.85 7.14 -17.34
CA TYR A 128 -0.42 7.06 -17.66
C TYR A 128 -0.13 5.71 -18.33
N TYR A 129 0.99 5.64 -19.02
CA TYR A 129 1.51 4.41 -19.63
C TYR A 129 2.55 3.79 -18.73
N GLN A 130 2.56 2.47 -18.64
CA GLN A 130 3.58 1.71 -17.94
C GLN A 130 4.05 0.56 -18.83
N LYS A 131 5.37 0.32 -18.85
CA LYS A 131 5.95 -0.80 -19.60
C LYS A 131 5.33 -2.10 -19.13
N PHE A 132 4.84 -2.90 -20.05
CA PHE A 132 4.23 -4.18 -19.75
C PHE A 132 5.31 -5.23 -19.50
N ILE A 133 5.20 -5.93 -18.38
CA ILE A 133 6.04 -7.08 -18.07
C ILE A 133 5.22 -8.33 -18.41
N ASP A 134 5.40 -8.85 -19.63
CA ASP A 134 4.63 -9.98 -20.17
C ASP A 134 5.02 -11.33 -19.54
N LYS A 135 6.32 -11.53 -19.25
CA LYS A 135 6.88 -12.76 -18.68
C LYS A 135 6.73 -12.82 -17.16
N ARG A 136 5.52 -12.52 -16.66
CA ARG A 136 5.22 -12.59 -15.23
C ARG A 136 5.26 -14.03 -14.73
N LYS A 137 5.88 -14.23 -13.58
CA LYS A 137 5.93 -15.52 -12.86
C LYS A 137 4.88 -15.56 -11.76
N TYR A 138 4.84 -14.51 -10.94
CA TYR A 138 3.84 -14.27 -9.87
C TYR A 138 3.89 -12.81 -9.42
N GLU A 139 2.89 -12.41 -8.65
CA GLU A 139 2.94 -11.16 -7.90
C GLU A 139 3.13 -11.44 -6.40
N LEU A 140 3.72 -10.48 -5.70
CA LEU A 140 3.88 -10.51 -4.24
C LEU A 140 3.13 -9.35 -3.63
N ARG A 141 2.54 -9.57 -2.46
CA ARG A 141 2.06 -8.54 -1.56
C ARG A 141 2.78 -8.66 -0.24
N ILE A 142 3.51 -7.60 0.12
CA ILE A 142 4.20 -7.49 1.40
C ILE A 142 3.34 -6.64 2.34
N HIS A 143 2.92 -7.22 3.46
CA HIS A 143 2.25 -6.48 4.53
C HIS A 143 3.31 -5.94 5.49
N ALA A 144 3.69 -4.69 5.27
CA ALA A 144 4.82 -4.05 5.92
C ALA A 144 4.37 -3.10 7.05
N PHE A 145 5.05 -3.17 8.20
CA PHE A 145 4.77 -2.35 9.40
C PHE A 145 6.09 -1.97 10.05
N MET A 146 6.45 -0.69 10.07
CA MET A 146 7.74 -0.21 10.54
C MET A 146 8.02 -0.46 12.04
N TRP A 147 6.99 -0.76 12.84
CA TRP A 147 7.09 -1.13 14.27
C TRP A 147 7.20 -2.64 14.51
N ILE A 148 7.23 -3.42 13.44
CA ILE A 148 7.42 -4.87 13.49
C ILE A 148 8.73 -5.19 12.80
N PRO A 149 9.61 -6.02 13.37
CA PRO A 149 10.81 -6.48 12.70
C PRO A 149 10.50 -7.03 11.30
N LYS A 150 11.28 -6.63 10.30
CA LYS A 150 11.06 -6.98 8.89
C LYS A 150 10.89 -8.50 8.67
N GLU A 151 11.61 -9.28 9.44
CA GLU A 151 11.58 -10.75 9.41
C GLU A 151 10.21 -11.33 9.80
N GLN A 152 9.37 -10.55 10.45
CA GLN A 152 8.02 -10.94 10.87
C GLN A 152 6.94 -10.40 9.92
N TRP A 153 7.31 -9.62 8.88
CA TRP A 153 6.36 -9.17 7.88
C TRP A 153 5.76 -10.35 7.14
N ARG A 154 4.52 -10.22 6.75
CA ARG A 154 3.80 -11.28 6.05
C ARG A 154 3.84 -11.06 4.56
N VAL A 155 4.12 -12.15 3.84
CA VAL A 155 4.18 -12.20 2.39
C VAL A 155 3.02 -13.05 1.88
N GLN A 156 2.30 -12.51 0.92
CA GLN A 156 1.31 -13.24 0.15
C GLN A 156 1.75 -13.27 -1.31
N LYS A 157 1.68 -14.45 -1.91
CA LYS A 157 1.92 -14.65 -3.34
C LYS A 157 0.58 -14.62 -4.06
N ARG A 158 0.48 -13.87 -5.15
CA ARG A 158 -0.68 -13.87 -6.03
C ARG A 158 -0.35 -14.63 -7.30
N LEU A 159 -1.23 -15.56 -7.64
CA LEU A 159 -1.25 -16.26 -8.92
C LEU A 159 -2.47 -15.78 -9.70
N GLY A 160 -2.33 -15.66 -11.00
CA GLY A 160 -3.42 -15.25 -11.89
C GLY A 160 -3.41 -16.06 -13.17
N ALA A 161 -4.47 -15.92 -13.98
CA ALA A 161 -4.56 -16.56 -15.29
C ALA A 161 -3.48 -16.00 -16.24
N ALA A 162 -2.88 -16.86 -17.03
CA ALA A 162 -1.75 -16.53 -17.90
C ALA A 162 -2.07 -15.40 -18.91
N ASN A 163 -3.31 -15.33 -19.39
CA ASN A 163 -3.75 -14.38 -20.42
C ASN A 163 -4.30 -13.06 -19.86
N GLU A 164 -4.33 -12.89 -18.52
CA GLU A 164 -4.87 -11.69 -17.91
C GLU A 164 -3.80 -10.61 -17.69
N ILE A 165 -4.08 -9.39 -18.14
CA ILE A 165 -3.18 -8.24 -17.95
C ILE A 165 -3.12 -7.83 -16.48
N ALA A 166 -4.23 -7.91 -15.76
CA ALA A 166 -4.31 -7.56 -14.34
C ALA A 166 -4.77 -8.77 -13.52
N TRP A 167 -3.91 -9.24 -12.62
CA TRP A 167 -4.20 -10.37 -11.74
C TRP A 167 -4.94 -9.93 -10.48
N ASN A 168 -6.11 -9.32 -10.64
CA ASN A 168 -6.99 -9.00 -9.52
C ASN A 168 -7.98 -10.14 -9.23
N TYR A 169 -8.65 -10.09 -8.08
CA TYR A 169 -9.60 -11.12 -7.66
C TYR A 169 -10.72 -11.34 -8.69
N LYS A 170 -11.17 -10.29 -9.39
CA LYS A 170 -12.24 -10.38 -10.40
C LYS A 170 -11.80 -11.13 -11.65
N ASN A 171 -10.50 -11.10 -11.94
CA ASN A 171 -9.88 -11.77 -13.09
C ASN A 171 -9.23 -13.11 -12.68
N GLY A 172 -9.77 -13.78 -11.65
CA GLY A 172 -9.28 -15.08 -11.21
C GLY A 172 -7.96 -15.07 -10.41
N GLY A 173 -7.42 -13.89 -10.11
CA GLY A 173 -6.22 -13.78 -9.27
C GLY A 173 -6.53 -14.14 -7.81
N HIS A 174 -5.78 -15.04 -7.24
CA HIS A 174 -5.93 -15.47 -5.84
C HIS A 174 -4.62 -15.35 -5.06
N PHE A 175 -4.75 -15.04 -3.78
CA PHE A 175 -3.62 -14.98 -2.86
C PHE A 175 -3.42 -16.29 -2.12
N VAL A 176 -2.16 -16.68 -2.00
CA VAL A 176 -1.72 -17.76 -1.09
C VAL A 176 -0.73 -17.20 -0.09
N SER A 177 -0.81 -17.63 1.15
CA SER A 177 0.16 -17.25 2.19
C SER A 177 1.48 -17.97 1.96
N VAL A 178 2.59 -17.27 2.25
CA VAL A 178 3.93 -17.84 2.19
C VAL A 178 4.43 -18.07 3.61
N TYR A 179 4.71 -19.33 3.96
CA TYR A 179 5.08 -19.69 5.32
C TYR A 179 6.55 -19.43 5.67
N ASN A 180 7.46 -19.47 4.72
CA ASN A 180 8.88 -19.18 4.96
C ASN A 180 9.44 -18.22 3.92
N PRO A 181 9.13 -16.91 4.02
CA PRO A 181 9.57 -15.92 3.02
C PRO A 181 11.10 -15.76 2.97
N LYS A 182 11.83 -16.08 4.04
CA LYS A 182 13.29 -15.95 4.09
C LYS A 182 14.02 -16.96 3.18
N SER A 183 13.37 -18.03 2.76
CA SER A 183 13.95 -19.03 1.86
C SER A 183 14.07 -18.57 0.42
N TYR A 184 13.50 -17.41 0.05
CA TYR A 184 13.45 -16.97 -1.33
C TYR A 184 14.05 -15.58 -1.50
N LYS A 185 15.13 -15.46 -2.29
CA LYS A 185 15.83 -14.22 -2.57
C LYS A 185 14.89 -13.09 -3.05
N THR A 186 13.94 -13.41 -3.92
CA THR A 186 12.96 -12.44 -4.44
C THR A 186 12.03 -11.88 -3.35
N PHE A 187 11.73 -12.65 -2.31
CA PHE A 187 10.86 -12.19 -1.21
C PHE A 187 11.64 -11.30 -0.24
N ILE A 188 12.90 -11.65 0.05
CA ILE A 188 13.80 -10.79 0.83
C ILE A 188 13.95 -9.44 0.12
N GLN A 189 14.27 -9.46 -1.19
CA GLN A 189 14.38 -8.25 -2.00
C GLN A 189 13.08 -7.42 -1.99
N ALA A 190 11.90 -8.04 -2.13
CA ALA A 190 10.62 -7.33 -2.06
C ALA A 190 10.37 -6.71 -0.67
N MET A 191 10.81 -7.37 0.41
CA MET A 191 10.71 -6.82 1.77
C MET A 191 11.65 -5.63 1.95
N ASP A 192 12.88 -5.69 1.43
CA ASP A 192 13.84 -4.58 1.47
C ASP A 192 13.30 -3.36 0.70
N ILE A 193 12.85 -3.57 -0.53
CA ILE A 193 12.21 -2.52 -1.34
C ILE A 193 10.96 -1.97 -0.64
N SER A 194 10.17 -2.80 0.04
CA SER A 194 8.99 -2.32 0.79
C SER A 194 9.37 -1.33 1.89
N GLU A 195 10.46 -1.59 2.60
CA GLU A 195 10.98 -0.70 3.62
C GLU A 195 11.42 0.65 3.03
N GLU A 196 12.14 0.61 1.91
CA GLU A 196 12.57 1.81 1.19
C GLU A 196 11.38 2.64 0.69
N ILE A 197 10.35 1.99 0.13
CA ILE A 197 9.12 2.65 -0.31
C ILE A 197 8.39 3.33 0.86
N LEU A 198 8.25 2.65 2.00
CA LEU A 198 7.63 3.24 3.19
C LEU A 198 8.43 4.47 3.67
N LYS A 199 9.76 4.38 3.75
CA LYS A 199 10.63 5.49 4.12
C LYS A 199 10.52 6.65 3.13
N MET A 200 10.59 6.37 1.82
CA MET A 200 10.47 7.36 0.74
C MET A 200 9.15 8.13 0.79
N LEU A 201 8.06 7.47 1.15
CA LEU A 201 6.72 8.07 1.21
C LEU A 201 6.38 8.67 2.58
N GLY A 202 7.22 8.47 3.59
CA GLY A 202 6.94 8.86 4.97
C GLY A 202 5.78 8.08 5.58
N MET A 203 5.60 6.85 5.15
CA MET A 203 4.58 5.93 5.66
C MET A 203 5.17 4.96 6.68
N SER A 204 4.36 4.54 7.62
CA SER A 204 4.77 3.60 8.67
C SER A 204 4.18 2.21 8.48
N PHE A 205 3.19 2.06 7.62
CA PHE A 205 2.65 0.75 7.21
C PHE A 205 1.94 0.81 5.86
N GLY A 206 1.80 -0.35 5.23
CA GLY A 206 1.04 -0.51 3.99
C GLY A 206 1.13 -1.93 3.43
N ALA A 207 0.33 -2.20 2.41
CA ALA A 207 0.50 -3.38 1.56
C ALA A 207 1.21 -2.96 0.28
N VAL A 208 2.40 -3.49 0.04
CA VAL A 208 3.24 -3.17 -1.12
C VAL A 208 3.15 -4.31 -2.11
N ASP A 209 2.73 -4.00 -3.33
CA ASP A 209 2.54 -4.98 -4.40
C ASP A 209 3.73 -4.97 -5.37
N PHE A 210 4.21 -6.16 -5.69
CA PHE A 210 5.32 -6.41 -6.61
C PHE A 210 4.93 -7.39 -7.70
N LEU A 211 5.60 -7.27 -8.82
CA LEU A 211 5.60 -8.26 -9.88
C LEU A 211 6.98 -8.93 -9.91
N VAL A 212 7.00 -10.24 -10.06
CA VAL A 212 8.22 -11.02 -10.26
C VAL A 212 8.13 -11.68 -11.64
N ASP A 213 9.13 -11.43 -12.48
CA ASP A 213 9.21 -12.03 -13.80
C ASP A 213 9.84 -13.44 -13.77
N ARG A 214 9.89 -14.11 -14.93
CA ARG A 214 10.48 -15.45 -15.05
C ARG A 214 11.99 -15.48 -14.80
N SER A 215 12.67 -14.35 -14.92
CA SER A 215 14.09 -14.18 -14.61
C SER A 215 14.33 -13.85 -13.13
N ASN A 216 13.27 -13.84 -12.30
CA ASN A 216 13.26 -13.47 -10.89
C ASN A 216 13.61 -11.99 -10.62
N ASN A 217 13.44 -11.09 -11.59
CA ASN A 217 13.49 -9.67 -11.33
C ASN A 217 12.24 -9.24 -10.57
N VAL A 218 12.41 -8.39 -9.55
CA VAL A 218 11.35 -7.90 -8.70
C VAL A 218 11.07 -6.45 -9.05
N TYR A 219 9.82 -6.13 -9.41
CA TYR A 219 9.39 -4.78 -9.78
C TYR A 219 8.31 -4.29 -8.81
N PHE A 220 8.52 -3.14 -8.21
CA PHE A 220 7.48 -2.46 -7.43
C PHE A 220 6.34 -2.00 -8.35
N ILE A 221 5.09 -2.24 -7.95
CA ILE A 221 3.90 -1.89 -8.72
C ILE A 221 3.06 -0.81 -8.04
N GLU A 222 2.70 -1.01 -6.79
CA GLU A 222 1.88 -0.06 -6.04
C GLU A 222 1.99 -0.27 -4.53
N ILE A 223 1.60 0.74 -3.77
CA ILE A 223 1.39 0.66 -2.32
C ILE A 223 -0.03 1.03 -1.95
N ASN A 224 -0.64 0.25 -1.09
CA ASN A 224 -1.97 0.45 -0.54
C ASN A 224 -1.86 0.83 0.95
N SER A 225 -2.22 2.07 1.30
CA SER A 225 -2.22 2.58 2.68
C SER A 225 -3.43 2.10 3.51
N ALA A 226 -4.44 1.55 2.85
CA ALA A 226 -5.64 0.98 3.48
C ALA A 226 -6.11 -0.24 2.68
N PRO A 227 -5.35 -1.32 2.67
CA PRO A 227 -5.74 -2.51 1.94
C PRO A 227 -7.04 -3.09 2.49
N GLY A 228 -7.89 -3.61 1.59
CA GLY A 228 -9.04 -4.41 1.98
C GLY A 228 -8.60 -5.71 2.65
N PHE A 229 -9.36 -6.20 3.61
CA PHE A 229 -9.06 -7.45 4.28
C PHE A 229 -9.71 -8.64 3.57
N THR A 230 -8.92 -9.69 3.43
CA THR A 230 -9.35 -11.06 3.19
C THR A 230 -9.24 -11.82 4.51
N GLU A 231 -9.78 -13.04 4.57
CA GLU A 231 -9.62 -13.90 5.75
C GLU A 231 -8.13 -14.15 6.09
N LEU A 232 -7.28 -14.22 5.06
CA LEU A 232 -5.82 -14.40 5.22
C LEU A 232 -5.11 -13.15 5.75
N SER A 233 -5.57 -11.95 5.38
CA SER A 233 -4.89 -10.70 5.74
C SER A 233 -5.43 -10.03 7.01
N LYS A 234 -6.67 -10.32 7.40
CA LYS A 234 -7.28 -9.77 8.61
C LYS A 234 -6.45 -10.00 9.87
N PRO A 235 -6.02 -11.23 10.21
CA PRO A 235 -5.20 -11.46 11.41
C PRO A 235 -3.89 -10.67 11.37
N ILE A 236 -3.27 -10.54 10.21
CA ILE A 236 -2.00 -9.80 10.05
C ILE A 236 -2.12 -8.36 10.56
N TYR A 237 -3.20 -7.67 10.18
CA TYR A 237 -3.42 -6.27 10.59
C TYR A 237 -3.88 -6.16 12.05
N VAL A 238 -4.71 -7.07 12.52
CA VAL A 238 -5.14 -7.11 13.92
C VAL A 238 -3.92 -7.27 14.83
N ASP A 239 -3.06 -8.25 14.56
CA ASP A 239 -1.85 -8.53 15.34
C ASP A 239 -0.86 -7.36 15.29
N ALA A 240 -0.66 -6.77 14.11
CA ALA A 240 0.21 -5.61 13.93
C ALA A 240 -0.27 -4.42 14.78
N PHE A 241 -1.56 -4.14 14.79
CA PHE A 241 -2.09 -3.03 15.58
C PHE A 241 -2.18 -3.34 17.08
N LEU A 242 -2.30 -4.60 17.49
CA LEU A 242 -2.15 -5.00 18.90
C LEU A 242 -0.70 -4.75 19.37
N LYS A 243 0.30 -5.13 18.56
CA LYS A 243 1.71 -4.83 18.84
C LYS A 243 1.97 -3.32 18.90
N LEU A 244 1.35 -2.51 18.03
CA LEU A 244 1.45 -1.05 18.10
C LEU A 244 0.98 -0.50 19.45
N LYS A 245 -0.11 -1.02 20.01
CA LYS A 245 -0.65 -0.59 21.32
C LYS A 245 0.25 -0.96 22.49
N SER A 246 1.11 -1.96 22.34
CA SER A 246 2.05 -2.39 23.40
C SER A 246 3.34 -1.58 23.43
N LEU A 247 3.59 -0.72 22.43
CA LEU A 247 4.76 0.16 22.41
C LEU A 247 4.69 1.19 23.55
N SER A 248 5.85 1.69 23.97
CA SER A 248 5.93 2.90 24.79
C SER A 248 5.57 4.14 23.96
N HIS A 249 5.21 5.24 24.63
CA HIS A 249 4.93 6.51 23.94
C HIS A 249 6.13 6.99 23.10
N LYS A 250 7.33 6.88 23.62
CA LYS A 250 8.58 7.25 22.91
C LYS A 250 8.79 6.42 21.63
N GLU A 251 8.51 5.13 21.67
CA GLU A 251 8.61 4.25 20.49
C GLU A 251 7.52 4.58 19.47
N LEU A 252 6.28 4.83 19.91
CA LEU A 252 5.19 5.22 19.03
C LEU A 252 5.52 6.46 18.22
N LEU A 253 6.14 7.46 18.83
CA LEU A 253 6.50 8.73 18.19
C LEU A 253 7.52 8.55 17.04
N LYS A 254 8.29 7.46 17.01
CA LYS A 254 9.18 7.16 15.87
C LYS A 254 8.40 6.88 14.59
N PHE A 255 7.16 6.43 14.70
CA PHE A 255 6.29 6.03 13.58
C PHE A 255 5.18 7.03 13.27
N ALA A 256 4.97 8.01 14.15
CA ALA A 256 3.95 9.06 14.01
C ALA A 256 4.62 10.41 13.69
N LYS A 257 4.18 11.05 12.61
CA LYS A 257 4.66 12.37 12.16
C LYS A 257 3.57 13.42 12.22
#